data_98bba01f2562e357b7c2bff772ca8c3e
#
_entry.id   98bba01f2562e357b7c2bff772ca8c3e
#
_cell.length_a   1.000
_cell.length_b   1.000
_cell.length_c   1.000
_cell.angle_alpha   90.00
_cell.angle_beta   90.00
_cell.angle_gamma   90.00
#
_symmetry.space_group_name_H-M   'P 1'
#
loop_
_entity.id
_entity.type
_entity.pdbx_description
1 polymer ?
#
loop_
_entity_poly.entity_id
_entity_poly.type
_entity_poly.pdbx_seq_one_letter_code
_entity_poly.pdbx_strand_id
1 'polypeptide(L)'
;MKVILIICASAIILYAVYRVYRIQTLDDGLPALVRKGAVILDVRTEKEYETGHIEGSVNISLGTIRERYVELDPQKTYITVCSHGLRSVKAESILKEKGFKKVYNGGASSDLGKTLSQ
;
A
#
# COMPACT_ATOMS: atom_id res chain seq x y z
N MET A 1 19.59 -3.15 -35.87
CA MET A 1 19.80 -4.11 -34.78
C MET A 1 20.42 -3.46 -33.55
N LYS A 2 21.51 -2.71 -33.70
CA LYS A 2 22.19 -2.05 -32.54
C LYS A 2 21.28 -1.05 -31.83
N VAL A 3 20.47 -0.27 -32.55
CA VAL A 3 19.54 0.72 -31.97
C VAL A 3 18.47 0.03 -31.14
N ILE A 4 17.92 -1.09 -31.61
CA ILE A 4 16.91 -1.86 -30.87
C ILE A 4 17.50 -2.42 -29.57
N LEU A 5 18.72 -2.94 -29.61
CA LEU A 5 19.41 -3.45 -28.41
C LEU A 5 19.64 -2.35 -27.38
N ILE A 6 20.02 -1.16 -27.81
CA ILE A 6 20.22 -0.01 -26.94
C ILE A 6 18.90 0.42 -26.28
N ILE A 7 17.82 0.47 -27.05
CA ILE A 7 16.49 0.81 -26.53
C ILE A 7 16.03 -0.21 -25.50
N CYS A 8 16.17 -1.50 -25.78
CA CYS A 8 15.81 -2.57 -24.84
C CYS A 8 16.63 -2.51 -23.56
N ALA A 9 17.94 -2.28 -23.68
CA ALA A 9 18.82 -2.16 -22.52
C ALA A 9 18.44 -0.96 -21.65
N SER A 10 18.17 0.19 -22.27
CA SER A 10 17.76 1.38 -21.52
C SER A 10 16.40 1.19 -20.82
N ALA A 11 15.46 0.52 -21.46
CA ALA A 11 14.16 0.23 -20.87
C ALA A 11 14.30 -0.70 -19.65
N ILE A 12 15.17 -1.71 -19.73
CA ILE A 12 15.43 -2.62 -18.62
C ILE A 12 16.07 -1.86 -17.44
N ILE A 13 17.02 -0.99 -17.71
CA ILE A 13 17.67 -0.18 -16.67
C ILE A 13 16.66 0.75 -16.00
N LEU A 14 15.83 1.44 -16.79
CA LEU A 14 14.80 2.32 -16.25
C LEU A 14 13.79 1.55 -15.38
N TYR A 15 13.40 0.37 -15.82
CA TYR A 15 12.50 -0.50 -15.04
C TYR A 15 13.15 -0.95 -13.72
N ALA A 16 14.41 -1.34 -13.77
CA ALA A 16 15.15 -1.75 -12.57
C ALA A 16 15.29 -0.59 -11.57
N VAL A 17 15.65 0.61 -12.06
CA VAL A 17 15.72 1.81 -11.22
C VAL A 17 14.36 2.14 -10.60
N TYR A 18 13.30 2.06 -11.39
CA TYR A 18 11.94 2.28 -10.92
C TYR A 18 11.56 1.29 -9.81
N ARG A 19 11.88 0.01 -9.98
CA ARG A 19 11.61 -1.00 -8.97
C ARG A 19 12.35 -0.75 -7.67
N VAL A 20 13.63 -0.45 -7.76
CA VAL A 20 14.45 -0.13 -6.58
C VAL A 20 13.90 1.09 -5.87
N TYR A 21 13.57 2.14 -6.62
CA TYR A 21 12.98 3.36 -6.06
C TYR A 21 11.67 3.06 -5.31
N ARG A 22 10.80 2.26 -5.91
CA ARG A 22 9.52 1.89 -5.28
C ARG A 22 9.72 1.09 -3.99
N ILE A 23 10.62 0.13 -4.01
CA ILE A 23 10.92 -0.69 -2.83
C ILE A 23 11.48 0.19 -1.71
N GLN A 24 12.45 1.04 -1.99
CA GLN A 24 13.02 1.94 -0.99
C GLN A 24 12.00 2.92 -0.43
N THR A 25 11.16 3.49 -1.28
CA THR A 25 10.14 4.44 -0.85
C THR A 25 9.10 3.79 0.05
N LEU A 26 8.72 2.54 -0.23
CA LEU A 26 7.77 1.80 0.60
C LEU A 26 8.41 1.33 1.91
N ASP A 27 9.65 0.84 1.87
CA ASP A 27 10.28 0.21 3.03
C ASP A 27 10.80 1.21 4.07
N ASP A 28 11.30 2.37 3.64
CA ASP A 28 12.01 3.30 4.55
C ASP A 28 11.06 4.13 5.42
N GLY A 29 9.85 4.42 4.97
CA GLY A 29 8.92 5.31 5.65
C GLY A 29 7.82 4.62 6.45
N LEU A 30 7.33 3.48 6.00
CA LEU A 30 6.13 2.84 6.56
C LEU A 30 6.33 2.31 7.98
N PRO A 31 7.43 1.62 8.33
CA PRO A 31 7.63 1.18 9.71
C PRO A 31 7.67 2.34 10.70
N ALA A 32 8.27 3.46 10.32
CA ALA A 32 8.29 4.66 11.15
C ALA A 32 6.89 5.22 11.39
N LEU A 33 6.04 5.22 10.37
CA LEU A 33 4.65 5.66 10.50
C LEU A 33 3.86 4.76 11.45
N VAL A 34 4.06 3.45 11.36
CA VAL A 34 3.39 2.49 12.26
C VAL A 34 3.83 2.73 13.71
N ARG A 35 5.11 2.95 13.94
CA ARG A 35 5.62 3.27 15.29
C ARG A 35 5.02 4.56 15.85
N LYS A 36 4.66 5.50 14.98
CA LYS A 36 4.02 6.76 15.38
C LYS A 36 2.50 6.66 15.52
N GLY A 37 1.94 5.46 15.33
CA GLY A 37 0.51 5.22 15.53
C GLY A 37 -0.32 5.14 14.26
N ALA A 38 0.29 5.06 13.08
CA ALA A 38 -0.46 4.85 11.84
C ALA A 38 -1.25 3.55 11.90
N VAL A 39 -2.47 3.59 11.36
CA VAL A 39 -3.36 2.42 11.30
C VAL A 39 -3.18 1.74 9.95
N ILE A 40 -2.98 0.43 9.97
CA ILE A 40 -2.94 -0.37 8.75
C ILE A 40 -4.37 -0.70 8.36
N LEU A 41 -4.78 -0.27 7.17
CA LEU A 41 -6.10 -0.51 6.64
C LEU A 41 -6.02 -1.57 5.54
N ASP A 42 -6.50 -2.77 5.85
CA ASP A 42 -6.54 -3.88 4.92
C ASP A 42 -7.80 -3.78 4.08
N VAL A 43 -7.63 -3.56 2.77
CA VAL A 43 -8.75 -3.34 1.85
C VAL A 43 -9.08 -4.59 1.03
N ARG A 44 -8.59 -5.74 1.46
CA ARG A 44 -8.99 -7.04 0.91
C ARG A 44 -10.42 -7.37 1.35
N THR A 45 -10.99 -8.41 0.77
CA THR A 45 -12.29 -8.90 1.21
C THR A 45 -12.20 -9.44 2.64
N GLU A 46 -13.35 -9.52 3.31
CA GLU A 46 -13.43 -10.05 4.66
C GLU A 46 -12.91 -11.50 4.74
N LYS A 47 -13.21 -12.32 3.73
CA LYS A 47 -12.73 -13.70 3.67
C LYS A 47 -11.20 -13.77 3.55
N GLU A 48 -10.60 -12.93 2.72
CA GLU A 48 -9.14 -12.86 2.62
C GLU A 48 -8.52 -12.44 3.95
N TYR A 49 -9.10 -11.45 4.60
CA TYR A 49 -8.65 -10.95 5.90
C TYR A 49 -8.67 -12.04 6.97
N GLU A 50 -9.72 -12.85 7.00
CA GLU A 50 -9.86 -13.95 7.96
C GLU A 50 -8.79 -15.04 7.79
N THR A 51 -8.24 -15.21 6.58
CA THR A 51 -7.20 -16.22 6.34
C THR A 51 -5.84 -15.83 6.93
N GLY A 52 -5.69 -14.60 7.34
CA GLY A 52 -4.46 -14.07 7.91
C GLY A 52 -4.32 -12.59 7.56
N HIS A 53 -3.88 -11.78 8.53
CA HIS A 53 -3.73 -10.34 8.35
C HIS A 53 -2.66 -9.81 9.31
N ILE A 54 -2.23 -8.58 9.10
CA ILE A 54 -1.28 -7.93 9.99
C ILE A 54 -1.99 -7.64 11.32
N GLU A 55 -1.38 -8.02 12.42
CA GLU A 55 -1.92 -7.78 13.76
C GLU A 55 -2.17 -6.29 13.98
N GLY A 56 -3.33 -5.96 14.50
CA GLY A 56 -3.73 -4.58 14.75
C GLY A 56 -4.31 -3.86 13.53
N SER A 57 -4.34 -4.50 12.35
CA SER A 57 -4.94 -3.89 11.17
C SER A 57 -6.47 -3.87 11.25
N VAL A 58 -7.05 -2.93 10.52
CA VAL A 58 -8.51 -2.78 10.37
C VAL A 58 -8.89 -3.22 8.97
N ASN A 59 -10.00 -3.95 8.83
CA ASN A 59 -10.46 -4.41 7.51
C ASN A 59 -11.69 -3.62 7.05
N ILE A 60 -11.52 -2.95 5.92
CA ILE A 60 -12.64 -2.38 5.14
C ILE A 60 -12.35 -2.73 3.69
N SER A 61 -13.18 -3.59 3.10
CA SER A 61 -12.95 -4.01 1.72
C SER A 61 -13.08 -2.85 0.73
N LEU A 62 -12.30 -2.89 -0.34
CA LEU A 62 -12.33 -1.84 -1.37
C LEU A 62 -13.75 -1.64 -1.92
N GLY A 63 -14.52 -2.72 -2.05
CA GLY A 63 -15.89 -2.65 -2.57
C GLY A 63 -16.85 -1.87 -1.68
N THR A 64 -16.54 -1.68 -0.40
CA THR A 64 -17.42 -0.97 0.55
C THR A 64 -16.81 0.32 1.09
N ILE A 65 -15.57 0.66 0.69
CA ILE A 65 -14.85 1.80 1.28
C ILE A 65 -15.54 3.15 1.00
N ARG A 66 -16.22 3.28 -0.14
CA ARG A 66 -16.91 4.51 -0.50
C ARG A 66 -18.09 4.84 0.43
N GLU A 67 -18.59 3.83 1.15
CA GLU A 67 -19.66 3.98 2.14
C GLU A 67 -19.09 3.94 3.56
N ARG A 68 -18.11 3.07 3.81
CA ARG A 68 -17.61 2.81 5.15
C ARG A 68 -16.45 3.70 5.60
N TYR A 69 -15.95 4.58 4.72
CA TYR A 69 -14.87 5.49 5.10
C TYR A 69 -15.26 6.38 6.30
N VAL A 70 -16.54 6.57 6.54
CA VAL A 70 -17.05 7.36 7.69
C VAL A 70 -16.71 6.72 9.03
N GLU A 71 -16.37 5.43 9.06
CA GLU A 71 -15.91 4.74 10.25
C GLU A 71 -14.46 5.11 10.61
N LEU A 72 -13.74 5.76 9.70
CA LEU A 72 -12.35 6.16 9.87
C LEU A 72 -12.24 7.63 10.28
N ASP A 73 -11.12 7.97 10.92
CA ASP A 73 -10.85 9.33 11.37
C ASP A 73 -9.94 10.04 10.34
N PRO A 74 -10.44 11.10 9.66
CA PRO A 74 -9.62 11.81 8.66
C PRO A 74 -8.34 12.45 9.20
N GLN A 75 -8.25 12.61 10.53
CA GLN A 75 -7.06 13.20 11.17
C GLN A 75 -5.96 12.16 11.43
N LYS A 76 -6.27 10.88 11.36
CA LYS A 76 -5.31 9.82 11.57
C LYS A 76 -4.55 9.48 10.30
N THR A 77 -3.41 8.82 10.46
CA THR A 77 -2.60 8.31 9.37
C THR A 77 -3.00 6.86 9.08
N TYR A 78 -3.24 6.56 7.80
CA TYR A 78 -3.60 5.21 7.37
C TYR A 78 -2.63 4.70 6.32
N ILE A 79 -2.33 3.41 6.40
CA ILE A 79 -1.52 2.70 5.42
C ILE A 79 -2.40 1.62 4.82
N THR A 80 -2.75 1.74 3.53
CA THR A 80 -3.62 0.78 2.86
C THR A 80 -2.81 -0.42 2.37
N VAL A 81 -3.33 -1.63 2.57
CA VAL A 81 -2.71 -2.87 2.08
C VAL A 81 -3.75 -3.75 1.40
N CYS A 82 -3.28 -4.59 0.49
CA CYS A 82 -4.10 -5.63 -0.14
C CYS A 82 -3.21 -6.85 -0.43
N SER A 83 -3.64 -7.77 -1.29
CA SER A 83 -2.84 -8.96 -1.60
C SER A 83 -1.65 -8.67 -2.51
N HIS A 84 -1.81 -7.81 -3.52
CA HIS A 84 -0.80 -7.55 -4.56
C HIS A 84 -0.48 -6.06 -4.78
N GLY A 85 -1.13 -5.16 -4.07
CA GLY A 85 -0.84 -3.72 -4.14
C GLY A 85 -1.73 -2.92 -5.09
N LEU A 86 -2.61 -3.53 -5.87
CA LEU A 86 -3.48 -2.80 -6.81
C LEU A 86 -4.68 -2.17 -6.12
N ARG A 87 -5.36 -2.93 -5.28
CA ARG A 87 -6.52 -2.43 -4.51
C ARG A 87 -6.10 -1.38 -3.50
N SER A 88 -4.93 -1.52 -2.91
CA SER A 88 -4.41 -0.56 -1.93
C SER A 88 -4.14 0.81 -2.53
N VAL A 89 -3.65 0.87 -3.76
CA VAL A 89 -3.47 2.14 -4.51
C VAL A 89 -4.83 2.81 -4.72
N LYS A 90 -5.83 2.05 -5.13
CA LYS A 90 -7.17 2.59 -5.36
C LYS A 90 -7.81 3.09 -4.06
N ALA A 91 -7.65 2.34 -2.97
CA ALA A 91 -8.14 2.75 -1.66
C ALA A 91 -7.51 4.05 -1.18
N GLU A 92 -6.19 4.20 -1.35
CA GLU A 92 -5.48 5.45 -1.05
C GLU A 92 -6.10 6.62 -1.79
N SER A 93 -6.35 6.46 -3.10
CA SER A 93 -6.94 7.49 -3.94
C SER A 93 -8.35 7.87 -3.47
N ILE A 94 -9.18 6.88 -3.17
CA ILE A 94 -10.56 7.11 -2.69
C ILE A 94 -10.55 7.88 -1.38
N LEU A 95 -9.70 7.48 -0.43
CA LEU A 95 -9.63 8.16 0.87
C LEU A 95 -9.16 9.60 0.72
N LYS A 96 -8.20 9.86 -0.17
CA LYS A 96 -7.75 11.24 -0.44
C LYS A 96 -8.88 12.08 -1.03
N GLU A 97 -9.70 11.53 -1.92
CA GLU A 97 -10.90 12.19 -2.42
C GLU A 97 -11.88 12.55 -1.30
N LYS A 98 -11.94 11.73 -0.26
CA LYS A 98 -12.83 11.93 0.89
C LYS A 98 -12.24 12.84 1.98
N GLY A 99 -11.10 13.48 1.71
CA GLY A 99 -10.51 14.45 2.62
C GLY A 99 -9.44 13.92 3.57
N PHE A 100 -9.06 12.66 3.42
CA PHE A 100 -7.97 12.07 4.21
C PHE A 100 -6.62 12.55 3.65
N LYS A 101 -5.83 13.23 4.46
CA LYS A 101 -4.56 13.84 4.02
C LYS A 101 -3.36 12.95 4.25
N LYS A 102 -3.44 12.02 5.19
CA LYS A 102 -2.31 11.18 5.62
C LYS A 102 -2.59 9.72 5.29
N VAL A 103 -2.66 9.41 4.00
CA VAL A 103 -2.89 8.05 3.51
C VAL A 103 -1.72 7.64 2.63
N TYR A 104 -1.18 6.46 2.90
CA TYR A 104 -0.03 5.91 2.21
C TYR A 104 -0.34 4.52 1.69
N ASN A 105 0.18 4.19 0.52
CA ASN A 105 0.04 2.85 -0.04
C ASN A 105 1.09 1.92 0.59
N GLY A 106 0.64 0.88 1.28
CA GLY A 106 1.51 -0.14 1.88
C GLY A 106 1.78 -1.34 0.98
N GLY A 107 1.08 -1.45 -0.15
CA GLY A 107 1.28 -2.54 -1.09
C GLY A 107 0.70 -3.86 -0.62
N ALA A 108 1.46 -4.95 -0.82
CA ALA A 108 1.05 -6.28 -0.40
C ALA A 108 1.18 -6.44 1.12
N SER A 109 0.12 -6.92 1.77
CA SER A 109 0.10 -7.09 3.23
C SER A 109 1.18 -8.05 3.71
N SER A 110 1.47 -9.10 2.95
CA SER A 110 2.52 -10.06 3.31
C SER A 110 3.91 -9.42 3.33
N ASP A 111 4.19 -8.54 2.38
CA ASP A 111 5.48 -7.84 2.30
C ASP A 111 5.63 -6.83 3.45
N LEU A 112 4.60 -6.04 3.70
CA LEU A 112 4.61 -5.09 4.81
C LEU A 112 4.70 -5.82 6.15
N GLY A 113 3.97 -6.92 6.31
CA GLY A 113 4.03 -7.73 7.51
C GLY A 113 5.43 -8.23 7.82
N LYS A 114 6.17 -8.68 6.81
CA LYS A 114 7.56 -9.10 6.96
C LYS A 114 8.46 -7.93 7.38
N THR A 115 8.28 -6.77 6.76
CA THR A 115 9.04 -5.56 7.09
C THR A 115 8.79 -5.13 8.53
N LEU A 116 7.55 -5.19 9.00
CA LEU A 116 7.20 -4.79 10.36
C LEU A 116 7.68 -5.77 11.43
N SER A 117 7.87 -7.05 11.07
CA SER A 117 8.32 -8.07 12.02
C SER A 117 9.84 -8.11 12.22
N GLN A 118 10.59 -7.32 11.47
CA GLN A 118 12.05 -7.22 11.59
C GLN A 118 12.50 -6.31 12.72
#